data_85a202c226e44b5d94229d0971069519
#
_entry.id   85a202c226e44b5d94229d0971069519
#
_cell.length_a   1.000
_cell.length_b   1.000
_cell.length_c   1.000
_cell.angle_alpha   90.00
_cell.angle_beta   90.00
_cell.angle_gamma   90.00
#
_symmetry.space_group_name_H-M   'P 1'
#
loop_
_entity.id
_entity.type
_entity.pdbx_description
1 polymer ?
#
loop_
_entity_poly.entity_id
_entity_poly.type
_entity_poly.pdbx_seq_one_letter_code
_entity_poly.pdbx_strand_id
1 'polypeptide(L)'
;MADSILRDKAKEFAKKTVFLCRDMKSSHKESILINQLLRSATSIGANLHEAQYAQGTKDFISKLEIAQKEYYETEYWLELLFETGCMTEETYKDIQNDCGAIRRMLISSLKTIKSK
;
A
#
# COMPACT_ATOMS: atom_id res chain seq x y z
N MET A 1 7.45 0.01 18.57
CA MET A 1 6.75 1.25 18.22
C MET A 1 5.72 0.97 17.15
N ALA A 2 4.62 1.73 17.15
CA ALA A 2 3.54 1.55 16.17
C ALA A 2 4.05 1.65 14.72
N ASP A 3 5.01 2.55 14.48
CA ASP A 3 5.58 2.74 13.14
C ASP A 3 6.35 1.52 12.65
N SER A 4 6.98 0.77 13.56
CA SER A 4 7.68 -0.46 13.24
C SER A 4 6.71 -1.53 12.75
N ILE A 5 5.57 -1.67 13.43
CA ILE A 5 4.51 -2.61 13.05
C ILE A 5 3.93 -2.21 11.69
N LEU A 6 3.69 -0.93 11.48
CA LEU A 6 3.17 -0.41 10.22
C LEU A 6 4.13 -0.71 9.06
N ARG A 7 5.44 -0.47 9.26
CA ARG A 7 6.45 -0.77 8.24
C ARG A 7 6.47 -2.25 7.89
N ASP A 8 6.40 -3.12 8.90
CA ASP A 8 6.42 -4.55 8.68
C ASP A 8 5.19 -5.01 7.89
N LYS A 9 4.02 -4.49 8.24
CA LYS A 9 2.78 -4.80 7.51
C LYS A 9 2.80 -4.27 6.08
N ALA A 10 3.34 -3.08 5.87
CA ALA A 10 3.47 -2.50 4.54
C ALA A 10 4.43 -3.32 3.66
N LYS A 11 5.51 -3.84 4.24
CA LYS A 11 6.46 -4.69 3.53
C LYS A 11 5.83 -6.03 3.16
N GLU A 12 5.11 -6.65 4.09
CA GLU A 12 4.39 -7.91 3.82
C GLU A 12 3.33 -7.72 2.75
N PHE A 13 2.61 -6.61 2.80
CA PHE A 13 1.63 -6.25 1.78
C PHE A 13 2.31 -6.06 0.42
N ALA A 14 3.46 -5.40 0.37
CA ALA A 14 4.22 -5.20 -0.86
C ALA A 14 4.64 -6.53 -1.47
N LYS A 15 5.16 -7.47 -0.66
CA LYS A 15 5.55 -8.80 -1.11
C LYS A 15 4.36 -9.55 -1.70
N LYS A 16 3.24 -9.53 -0.99
CA LYS A 16 2.00 -10.18 -1.44
C LYS A 16 1.53 -9.60 -2.77
N THR A 17 1.63 -8.28 -2.92
CA THR A 17 1.27 -7.60 -4.16
C THR A 17 2.21 -7.97 -5.30
N VAL A 18 3.51 -8.11 -5.04
CA VAL A 18 4.48 -8.56 -6.05
C VAL A 18 4.07 -9.92 -6.60
N PHE A 19 3.76 -10.88 -5.73
CA PHE A 19 3.33 -12.20 -6.16
C PHE A 19 1.99 -12.16 -6.91
N LEU A 20 1.04 -11.36 -6.43
CA LEU A 20 -0.23 -11.18 -7.11
C LEU A 20 -0.05 -10.61 -8.52
N CYS A 21 0.82 -9.62 -8.67
CA CYS A 21 1.10 -9.00 -9.97
C CYS A 21 1.74 -9.99 -10.93
N ARG A 22 2.67 -10.82 -10.45
CA ARG A 22 3.28 -11.88 -11.27
C ARG A 22 2.24 -12.85 -11.77
N ASP A 23 1.34 -13.26 -10.86
CA ASP A 23 0.26 -14.19 -11.17
C ASP A 23 -0.70 -13.59 -12.21
N MET A 24 -1.12 -12.35 -12.00
CA MET A 24 -2.00 -11.68 -12.95
C MET A 24 -1.36 -11.52 -14.33
N LYS A 25 -0.08 -11.19 -14.38
CA LYS A 25 0.64 -11.03 -15.66
C LYS A 25 0.76 -12.33 -16.44
N SER A 26 0.76 -13.47 -15.77
CA SER A 26 0.82 -14.77 -16.44
C SER A 26 -0.49 -15.11 -17.16
N SER A 27 -1.61 -14.50 -16.75
CA SER A 27 -2.95 -14.82 -17.26
C SER A 27 -3.62 -13.69 -18.03
N HIS A 28 -3.14 -12.45 -17.86
CA HIS A 28 -3.80 -11.25 -18.40
C HIS A 28 -2.82 -10.33 -19.11
N LYS A 29 -3.34 -9.53 -20.02
CA LYS A 29 -2.52 -8.63 -20.85
C LYS A 29 -2.52 -7.17 -20.40
N GLU A 30 -3.20 -6.86 -19.29
CA GLU A 30 -3.30 -5.50 -18.75
C GLU A 30 -2.04 -5.11 -17.98
N SER A 31 -0.87 -5.22 -18.61
CA SER A 31 0.41 -4.97 -17.95
C SER A 31 0.55 -3.54 -17.43
N ILE A 32 -0.06 -2.57 -18.12
CA ILE A 32 -0.02 -1.17 -17.68
C ILE A 32 -0.72 -1.00 -16.33
N LEU A 33 -1.95 -1.54 -16.21
CA LEU A 33 -2.73 -1.44 -14.97
C LEU A 33 -2.08 -2.22 -13.83
N ILE A 34 -1.58 -3.42 -14.13
CA ILE A 34 -0.91 -4.26 -13.15
C ILE A 34 0.36 -3.57 -12.63
N ASN A 35 1.11 -2.91 -13.52
CA ASN A 35 2.31 -2.17 -13.14
C ASN A 35 1.98 -0.96 -12.27
N GLN A 36 0.84 -0.29 -12.50
CA GLN A 36 0.41 0.81 -11.64
C GLN A 36 0.09 0.32 -10.23
N LEU A 37 -0.57 -0.84 -10.11
CA LEU A 37 -0.79 -1.45 -8.80
C LEU A 37 0.53 -1.75 -8.12
N LEU A 38 1.47 -2.38 -8.81
CA LEU A 38 2.77 -2.73 -8.27
C LEU A 38 3.50 -1.49 -7.77
N ARG A 39 3.53 -0.42 -8.58
CA ARG A 39 4.20 0.83 -8.24
C ARG A 39 3.60 1.45 -6.98
N SER A 40 2.29 1.64 -6.94
CA SER A 40 1.65 2.30 -5.80
C SER A 40 1.75 1.47 -4.52
N ALA A 41 1.52 0.17 -4.61
CA ALA A 41 1.56 -0.71 -3.45
C ALA A 41 2.95 -0.79 -2.83
N THR A 42 4.01 -0.83 -3.65
CA THR A 42 5.38 -0.86 -3.14
C THR A 42 5.81 0.52 -2.63
N SER A 43 5.25 1.60 -3.16
CA SER A 43 5.54 2.96 -2.72
C SER A 43 5.06 3.24 -1.29
N ILE A 44 4.00 2.57 -0.84
CA ILE A 44 3.55 2.69 0.55
C ILE A 44 4.70 2.32 1.49
N GLY A 45 5.23 1.13 1.34
CA GLY A 45 6.32 0.64 2.17
C GLY A 45 7.61 1.44 2.00
N ALA A 46 7.93 1.84 0.77
CA ALA A 46 9.13 2.63 0.49
C ALA A 46 9.11 3.96 1.25
N ASN A 47 7.97 4.66 1.26
CA ASN A 47 7.85 5.93 1.97
C ASN A 47 7.88 5.73 3.48
N LEU A 48 7.29 4.67 3.99
CA LEU A 48 7.37 4.35 5.43
C LEU A 48 8.80 3.99 5.84
N HIS A 49 9.54 3.31 4.96
CA HIS A 49 10.95 3.03 5.19
C HIS A 49 11.75 4.32 5.27
N GLU A 50 11.56 5.23 4.33
CA GLU A 50 12.25 6.53 4.30
C GLU A 50 11.88 7.39 5.51
N ALA A 51 10.67 7.25 6.05
CA ALA A 51 10.23 8.01 7.22
C ALA A 51 11.11 7.76 8.44
N GLN A 52 11.75 6.59 8.54
CA GLN A 52 12.69 6.27 9.63
C GLN A 52 13.90 7.21 9.64
N TYR A 53 14.23 7.76 8.47
CA TYR A 53 15.41 8.60 8.27
C TYR A 53 15.03 10.07 8.06
N ALA A 54 13.81 10.43 8.46
CA ALA A 54 13.29 11.78 8.32
C ALA A 54 14.15 12.77 9.12
N GLN A 55 14.33 13.97 8.56
CA GLN A 55 15.16 15.02 9.15
C GLN A 55 14.41 15.88 10.17
N GLY A 56 13.21 15.49 10.55
CA GLY A 56 12.39 16.19 11.52
C GLY A 56 10.93 15.81 11.38
N THR A 57 10.11 16.39 12.24
CA THR A 57 8.68 16.05 12.31
C THR A 57 7.96 16.35 11.01
N LYS A 58 8.24 17.48 10.37
CA LYS A 58 7.60 17.85 9.09
C LYS A 58 7.91 16.84 7.99
N ASP A 59 9.17 16.42 7.89
CA ASP A 59 9.58 15.44 6.91
C ASP A 59 8.95 14.08 7.19
N PHE A 60 8.90 13.68 8.46
CA PHE A 60 8.26 12.46 8.90
C PHE A 60 6.77 12.45 8.49
N ILE A 61 6.04 13.52 8.81
CA ILE A 61 4.62 13.67 8.45
C ILE A 61 4.46 13.62 6.93
N SER A 62 5.32 14.31 6.20
CA SER A 62 5.29 14.33 4.73
C SER A 62 5.40 12.91 4.15
N LYS A 63 6.33 12.09 4.68
CA LYS A 63 6.50 10.72 4.22
C LYS A 63 5.27 9.86 4.51
N LEU A 64 4.67 10.02 5.67
CA LEU A 64 3.44 9.30 5.99
C LEU A 64 2.27 9.73 5.11
N GLU A 65 2.17 11.01 4.81
CA GLU A 65 1.11 11.53 3.93
C GLU A 65 1.28 11.03 2.49
N ILE A 66 2.52 10.93 2.01
CA ILE A 66 2.80 10.34 0.70
C ILE A 66 2.41 8.86 0.70
N ALA A 67 2.76 8.13 1.76
CA ALA A 67 2.37 6.73 1.90
C ALA A 67 0.85 6.57 1.88
N GLN A 68 0.12 7.45 2.54
CA GLN A 68 -1.35 7.44 2.55
C GLN A 68 -1.91 7.72 1.16
N LYS A 69 -1.34 8.67 0.44
CA LYS A 69 -1.74 8.97 -0.94
C LYS A 69 -1.55 7.75 -1.84
N GLU A 70 -0.40 7.08 -1.71
CA GLU A 70 -0.11 5.87 -2.48
C GLU A 70 -1.05 4.72 -2.09
N TYR A 71 -1.46 4.66 -0.82
CA TYR A 71 -2.47 3.72 -0.37
C TYR A 71 -3.79 3.92 -1.12
N TYR A 72 -4.29 5.16 -1.21
CA TYR A 72 -5.55 5.45 -1.91
C TYR A 72 -5.45 5.09 -3.39
N GLU A 73 -4.31 5.32 -4.01
CA GLU A 73 -4.10 4.93 -5.40
C GLU A 73 -4.11 3.41 -5.54
N THR A 74 -3.49 2.69 -4.60
CA THR A 74 -3.46 1.23 -4.57
C THR A 74 -4.87 0.65 -4.48
N GLU A 75 -5.71 1.23 -3.63
CA GLU A 75 -7.09 0.83 -3.46
C GLU A 75 -7.85 0.95 -4.78
N TYR A 76 -7.63 2.04 -5.51
CA TYR A 76 -8.24 2.26 -6.82
C TYR A 76 -7.83 1.19 -7.83
N TRP A 77 -6.53 0.90 -7.93
CA TRP A 77 -6.05 -0.11 -8.89
C TRP A 77 -6.55 -1.51 -8.55
N LEU A 78 -6.61 -1.86 -7.27
CA LEU A 78 -7.15 -3.16 -6.84
C LEU A 78 -8.60 -3.31 -7.26
N GLU A 79 -9.41 -2.30 -7.01
CA GLU A 79 -10.82 -2.30 -7.37
C GLU A 79 -11.00 -2.43 -8.88
N LEU A 80 -10.26 -1.64 -9.65
CA LEU A 80 -10.35 -1.64 -11.11
C LEU A 80 -9.95 -3.01 -11.68
N LEU A 81 -8.85 -3.59 -11.20
CA LEU A 81 -8.39 -4.90 -11.67
C LEU A 81 -9.38 -6.00 -11.31
N PHE A 82 -9.99 -5.93 -10.14
CA PHE A 82 -11.01 -6.89 -9.74
C PHE A 82 -12.26 -6.75 -10.63
N GLU A 83 -12.74 -5.53 -10.82
CA GLU A 83 -13.97 -5.28 -11.60
C GLU A 83 -13.81 -5.62 -13.08
N THR A 84 -12.58 -5.65 -13.57
CA THR A 84 -12.29 -6.03 -14.95
C THR A 84 -11.88 -7.50 -15.10
N GLY A 85 -12.02 -8.28 -14.03
CA GLY A 85 -11.84 -9.73 -14.11
C GLY A 85 -10.41 -10.24 -13.96
N CYS A 86 -9.49 -9.42 -13.48
CA CYS A 86 -8.08 -9.83 -13.34
C CYS A 86 -7.79 -10.64 -12.08
N MET A 87 -8.74 -10.71 -11.15
CA MET A 87 -8.60 -11.51 -9.95
C MET A 87 -9.96 -12.01 -9.46
N THR A 88 -9.95 -13.09 -8.69
CA THR A 88 -11.17 -13.64 -8.11
C THR A 88 -11.64 -12.77 -6.96
N GLU A 89 -12.92 -12.89 -6.61
CA GLU A 89 -13.47 -12.20 -5.44
C GLU A 89 -12.74 -12.59 -4.15
N GLU A 90 -12.39 -13.87 -4.00
CA GLU A 90 -11.65 -14.37 -2.85
C GLU A 90 -10.28 -13.66 -2.72
N THR A 91 -9.53 -13.59 -3.82
CA THR A 91 -8.24 -12.90 -3.85
C THR A 91 -8.40 -11.41 -3.54
N TYR A 92 -9.41 -10.78 -4.13
CA TYR A 92 -9.67 -9.36 -3.92
C TYR A 92 -9.98 -9.06 -2.44
N LYS A 93 -10.85 -9.84 -1.82
CA LYS A 93 -11.21 -9.66 -0.41
C LYS A 93 -10.01 -9.83 0.50
N ASP A 94 -9.17 -10.81 0.20
CA ASP A 94 -7.97 -11.09 0.99
C ASP A 94 -7.00 -9.92 0.95
N ILE A 95 -6.65 -9.44 -0.24
CA ILE A 95 -5.71 -8.31 -0.39
C ILE A 95 -6.33 -7.00 0.13
N GLN A 96 -7.63 -6.83 -0.02
CA GLN A 96 -8.34 -5.65 0.47
C GLN A 96 -8.32 -5.58 2.00
N ASN A 97 -8.42 -6.72 2.68
CA ASN A 97 -8.32 -6.78 4.14
C ASN A 97 -6.96 -6.30 4.62
N ASP A 98 -5.89 -6.74 3.96
CA ASP A 98 -4.53 -6.29 4.28
C ASP A 98 -4.39 -4.79 4.06
N CYS A 99 -4.94 -4.31 2.95
CA CYS A 99 -4.94 -2.91 2.60
C CYS A 99 -5.65 -2.07 3.67
N GLY A 100 -6.83 -2.52 4.11
CA GLY A 100 -7.60 -1.84 5.16
C GLY A 100 -6.88 -1.74 6.49
N ALA A 101 -6.11 -2.77 6.86
CA ALA A 101 -5.31 -2.76 8.07
C ALA A 101 -4.23 -1.66 8.00
N ILE A 102 -3.57 -1.52 6.86
CA ILE A 102 -2.57 -0.47 6.63
C ILE A 102 -3.23 0.91 6.71
N ARG A 103 -4.41 1.07 6.11
CA ARG A 103 -5.16 2.33 6.14
C ARG A 103 -5.41 2.78 7.57
N ARG A 104 -5.93 1.89 8.40
CA ARG A 104 -6.24 2.21 9.80
C ARG A 104 -5.00 2.64 10.56
N MET A 105 -3.88 1.96 10.34
CA MET A 105 -2.61 2.28 11.01
C MET A 105 -2.03 3.61 10.53
N LEU A 106 -2.11 3.92 9.24
CA LEU A 106 -1.66 5.20 8.68
C LEU A 106 -2.47 6.35 9.26
N ILE A 107 -3.80 6.23 9.27
CA ILE A 107 -4.69 7.25 9.81
C ILE A 107 -4.37 7.49 11.29
N SER A 108 -4.20 6.40 12.05
CA SER A 108 -3.88 6.47 13.48
C SER A 108 -2.53 7.14 13.73
N SER A 109 -1.51 6.74 12.98
CA SER A 109 -0.15 7.30 13.13
C SER A 109 -0.12 8.80 12.78
N LEU A 110 -0.79 9.19 11.70
CA LEU A 110 -0.87 10.60 11.31
C LEU A 110 -1.61 11.44 12.35
N LYS A 111 -2.72 10.92 12.85
CA LYS A 111 -3.50 11.60 13.88
C LYS A 111 -2.66 11.83 15.15
N THR A 112 -1.94 10.81 15.56
CA THR A 112 -1.08 10.88 16.76
C THR A 112 0.04 11.91 16.60
N ILE A 113 0.76 11.87 15.49
CA ILE A 113 1.91 12.77 15.30
C ILE A 113 1.46 14.24 15.11
N LYS A 114 0.32 14.47 14.45
CA LYS A 114 -0.20 15.82 14.23
C LYS A 114 -0.80 16.45 15.49
N SER A 115 -1.17 15.64 16.47
CA SER A 115 -1.76 16.14 17.71
C SER A 115 -0.72 16.56 18.75
N LYS A 116 0.55 16.36 18.48
CA LYS A 116 1.66 16.74 19.39
C LYS A 116 2.09 18.17 19.21
#